data_335bebcefcc22015bec5e86e26199bdb
#
_entry.id   335bebcefcc22015bec5e86e26199bdb
#
_cell.length_a   1.000
_cell.length_b   1.000
_cell.length_c   1.000
_cell.angle_alpha   90.00
_cell.angle_beta   90.00
_cell.angle_gamma   90.00
#
_symmetry.space_group_name_H-M   'P 1'
#
loop_
_entity.id
_entity.type
_entity.pdbx_description
1 polymer ?
#
loop_
_entity_poly.entity_id
_entity_poly.type
_entity_poly.pdbx_seq_one_letter_code
_entity_poly.pdbx_strand_id
1 'polypeptide(L)'
;MKVKDFLKRNPYTVMLLVFMALVLLLFTITKGDVFWRVGTWKGIVMQFPEFGVMVVGTMFCFILGCIDMSFVMLGNFATIIGTRYILSHVQDGMSNGQIIGVFFVAILIVCLIGAFGGVINGLLISKLGIPPVIATIAMQMVWLGLSTGITNGETISLNKVPLYAEIGHSMIFGFIPFPLLIFVIIFVLAYLVLKYTTYGEKLYMCGTNRKAARFSAINTDRMIVVTFVIADVICCIGSLLMVSTLNSAKADSGESYVMKIILILVLAGILPDGGIGKMGNLIFSILIIQVITSGVNMFSNLNTYHGSFIYGGLLIIVLILSTFLKGDSFKFPKLFKKASE
;
A
#
# COMPACT_ATOMS: atom_id res chain seq x y z
N MET A 1 17.32 25.29 15.07
CA MET A 1 18.02 24.01 14.76
C MET A 1 18.79 24.20 13.47
N LYS A 2 20.13 24.11 13.46
CA LYS A 2 20.94 24.38 12.25
C LYS A 2 20.68 23.27 11.23
N VAL A 3 20.54 23.63 9.94
CA VAL A 3 20.28 22.68 8.83
C VAL A 3 21.24 21.47 8.85
N LYS A 4 22.52 21.68 9.20
CA LYS A 4 23.50 20.61 9.34
C LYS A 4 23.13 19.54 10.38
N ASP A 5 22.47 19.93 11.48
CA ASP A 5 22.10 18.98 12.54
C ASP A 5 20.88 18.16 12.13
N PHE A 6 19.94 18.75 11.37
CA PHE A 6 18.80 18.05 10.79
C PHE A 6 19.25 17.00 9.76
N LEU A 7 20.18 17.35 8.88
CA LEU A 7 20.73 16.47 7.85
C LEU A 7 21.43 15.23 8.46
N LYS A 8 22.20 15.42 9.53
CA LYS A 8 22.88 14.30 10.23
C LYS A 8 21.91 13.39 11.00
N ARG A 9 20.80 13.94 11.53
CA ARG A 9 19.84 13.17 12.35
C ARG A 9 18.83 12.37 11.54
N ASN A 10 18.63 12.68 10.25
CA ASN A 10 17.60 12.06 9.41
C ASN A 10 18.14 11.71 8.01
N PRO A 11 19.11 10.77 7.88
CA PRO A 11 19.75 10.45 6.59
C PRO A 11 18.73 9.94 5.54
N TYR A 12 17.76 9.13 5.92
CA TYR A 12 16.69 8.68 5.02
C TYR A 12 15.83 9.82 4.47
N THR A 13 15.44 10.78 5.32
CA THR A 13 14.65 11.93 4.87
C THR A 13 15.44 12.78 3.87
N VAL A 14 16.74 12.95 4.10
CA VAL A 14 17.62 13.67 3.18
C VAL A 14 17.73 12.95 1.85
N MET A 15 17.94 11.64 1.87
CA MET A 15 17.97 10.80 0.67
C MET A 15 16.67 10.95 -0.14
N LEU A 16 15.50 10.91 0.52
CA LEU A 16 14.22 11.10 -0.13
C LEU A 16 14.07 12.47 -0.78
N LEU A 17 14.48 13.54 -0.09
CA LEU A 17 14.42 14.89 -0.64
C LEU A 17 15.34 15.06 -1.87
N VAL A 18 16.54 14.51 -1.81
CA VAL A 18 17.48 14.51 -2.95
C VAL A 18 16.90 13.69 -4.10
N PHE A 19 16.35 12.50 -3.82
CA PHE A 19 15.77 11.65 -4.84
C PHE A 19 14.54 12.30 -5.47
N MET A 20 13.66 12.94 -4.68
CA MET A 20 12.54 13.74 -5.20
C MET A 20 13.03 14.85 -6.13
N ALA A 21 14.06 15.62 -5.72
CA ALA A 21 14.61 16.68 -6.54
C ALA A 21 15.18 16.15 -7.87
N LEU A 22 15.88 15.01 -7.84
CA LEU A 22 16.41 14.36 -9.06
C LEU A 22 15.29 13.90 -9.99
N VAL A 23 14.22 13.31 -9.47
CA VAL A 23 13.06 12.85 -10.25
C VAL A 23 12.33 14.05 -10.88
N LEU A 24 12.10 15.11 -10.10
CA LEU A 24 11.49 16.35 -10.63
C LEU A 24 12.35 16.98 -11.72
N LEU A 25 13.66 17.06 -11.53
CA LEU A 25 14.60 17.58 -12.51
C LEU A 25 14.59 16.76 -13.81
N LEU A 26 14.61 15.41 -13.68
CA LEU A 26 14.56 14.50 -14.81
C LEU A 26 13.33 14.76 -15.71
N PHE A 27 12.13 14.80 -15.10
CA PHE A 27 10.90 15.04 -15.88
C PHE A 27 10.76 16.46 -16.35
N THR A 28 11.33 17.44 -15.66
CA THR A 28 11.38 18.82 -16.13
C THR A 28 12.23 18.95 -17.41
N ILE A 29 13.38 18.27 -17.46
CA ILE A 29 14.26 18.31 -18.65
C ILE A 29 13.66 17.51 -19.80
N THR A 30 13.05 16.34 -19.53
CA THR A 30 12.61 15.42 -20.59
C THR A 30 11.21 15.73 -21.13
N LYS A 31 10.29 16.20 -20.30
CA LYS A 31 8.86 16.41 -20.60
C LYS A 31 8.29 17.67 -19.92
N GLY A 32 9.08 18.72 -19.73
CA GLY A 32 8.70 19.90 -18.95
C GLY A 32 7.36 20.51 -19.36
N ASP A 33 7.08 20.60 -20.65
CA ASP A 33 5.83 21.19 -21.19
C ASP A 33 4.56 20.44 -20.77
N VAL A 34 4.66 19.10 -20.60
CA VAL A 34 3.55 18.24 -20.18
C VAL A 34 3.56 18.08 -18.67
N PHE A 35 4.73 17.95 -18.08
CA PHE A 35 4.91 17.67 -16.66
C PHE A 35 4.35 18.78 -15.76
N TRP A 36 4.58 20.05 -16.11
CA TRP A 36 4.11 21.19 -15.32
C TRP A 36 2.68 21.66 -15.64
N ARG A 37 1.95 20.95 -16.49
CA ARG A 37 0.53 21.25 -16.72
C ARG A 37 -0.30 20.96 -15.45
N VAL A 38 -1.23 21.86 -15.15
CA VAL A 38 -2.16 21.71 -14.01
C VAL A 38 -2.91 20.37 -14.07
N GLY A 39 -3.31 19.93 -15.28
CA GLY A 39 -3.97 18.64 -15.45
C GLY A 39 -3.13 17.43 -15.01
N THR A 40 -1.83 17.47 -15.25
CA THR A 40 -0.89 16.41 -14.82
C THR A 40 -0.82 16.32 -13.29
N TRP A 41 -0.63 17.45 -12.62
CA TRP A 41 -0.59 17.48 -11.14
C TRP A 41 -1.93 17.13 -10.51
N LYS A 42 -3.03 17.57 -11.12
CA LYS A 42 -4.38 17.15 -10.71
C LYS A 42 -4.55 15.63 -10.81
N GLY A 43 -4.09 15.03 -11.92
CA GLY A 43 -4.09 13.56 -12.08
C GLY A 43 -3.23 12.86 -11.05
N ILE A 44 -2.02 13.37 -10.71
CA ILE A 44 -1.15 12.85 -9.67
C ILE A 44 -1.90 12.81 -8.33
N VAL A 45 -2.53 13.93 -7.94
CA VAL A 45 -3.24 14.07 -6.66
C VAL A 45 -4.48 13.18 -6.58
N MET A 46 -5.14 12.89 -7.72
CA MET A 46 -6.31 12.00 -7.76
C MET A 46 -5.95 10.53 -7.69
N GLN A 47 -4.81 10.11 -8.23
CA GLN A 47 -4.45 8.70 -8.37
C GLN A 47 -3.75 8.11 -7.13
N PHE A 48 -2.96 8.91 -6.40
CA PHE A 48 -2.15 8.31 -5.32
C PHE A 48 -2.94 7.88 -4.07
N PRO A 49 -4.11 8.41 -3.73
CA PRO A 49 -4.80 8.04 -2.50
C PRO A 49 -5.17 6.56 -2.40
N GLU A 50 -5.57 5.93 -3.51
CA GLU A 50 -5.99 4.54 -3.54
C GLU A 50 -4.88 3.58 -3.05
N PHE A 51 -3.70 3.63 -3.68
CA PHE A 51 -2.58 2.82 -3.22
C PHE A 51 -1.90 3.42 -1.98
N GLY A 52 -2.01 4.73 -1.74
CA GLY A 52 -1.52 5.38 -0.54
C GLY A 52 -2.17 4.83 0.74
N VAL A 53 -3.49 4.58 0.71
CA VAL A 53 -4.20 3.91 1.80
C VAL A 53 -3.67 2.49 2.00
N MET A 54 -3.46 1.72 0.91
CA MET A 54 -2.89 0.36 0.99
C MET A 54 -1.46 0.39 1.57
N VAL A 55 -0.63 1.38 1.21
CA VAL A 55 0.71 1.58 1.79
C VAL A 55 0.63 1.76 3.31
N VAL A 56 -0.33 2.56 3.80
CA VAL A 56 -0.53 2.74 5.24
C VAL A 56 -0.93 1.44 5.92
N GLY A 57 -1.82 0.65 5.32
CA GLY A 57 -2.20 -0.67 5.85
C GLY A 57 -1.01 -1.63 5.92
N THR A 58 -0.33 -1.83 4.81
CA THR A 58 0.81 -2.75 4.69
C THR A 58 1.99 -2.35 5.59
N MET A 59 2.15 -1.05 5.89
CA MET A 59 3.17 -0.54 6.80
C MET A 59 3.09 -1.18 8.20
N PHE A 60 1.89 -1.47 8.73
CA PHE A 60 1.75 -2.12 10.03
C PHE A 60 2.39 -3.52 10.01
N CYS A 61 2.18 -4.29 8.94
CA CYS A 61 2.79 -5.61 8.78
C CYS A 61 4.32 -5.49 8.67
N PHE A 62 4.85 -4.51 7.93
CA PHE A 62 6.29 -4.29 7.80
C PHE A 62 6.94 -3.90 9.15
N ILE A 63 6.32 -3.03 9.94
CA ILE A 63 6.81 -2.69 11.29
C ILE A 63 6.84 -3.93 12.19
N LEU A 64 5.89 -4.85 12.04
CA LEU A 64 5.88 -6.13 12.77
C LEU A 64 6.98 -7.10 12.31
N GLY A 65 7.62 -6.85 11.17
CA GLY A 65 8.56 -7.78 10.53
C GLY A 65 7.84 -8.92 9.79
N CYS A 66 6.66 -8.64 9.24
CA CYS A 66 5.89 -9.55 8.40
C CYS A 66 5.63 -8.87 7.05
N ILE A 67 5.87 -9.60 5.97
CA ILE A 67 5.46 -9.15 4.64
C ILE A 67 4.11 -9.78 4.34
N ASP A 68 3.11 -8.95 4.08
CA ASP A 68 1.87 -9.39 3.49
C ASP A 68 1.91 -9.16 1.98
N MET A 69 1.59 -10.19 1.22
CA MET A 69 1.46 -10.14 -0.24
C MET A 69 0.02 -10.37 -0.70
N SER A 70 -0.89 -10.75 0.20
CA SER A 70 -2.25 -11.12 -0.14
C SER A 70 -3.22 -9.95 -0.22
N PHE A 71 -2.87 -8.79 0.36
CA PHE A 71 -3.77 -7.66 0.58
C PHE A 71 -4.46 -7.13 -0.69
N VAL A 72 -3.79 -7.13 -1.86
CA VAL A 72 -4.41 -6.67 -3.12
C VAL A 72 -5.50 -7.63 -3.57
N MET A 73 -5.21 -8.93 -3.60
CA MET A 73 -6.17 -9.94 -4.06
C MET A 73 -7.30 -10.15 -3.06
N LEU A 74 -7.03 -10.03 -1.75
CA LEU A 74 -8.05 -9.97 -0.72
C LEU A 74 -8.97 -8.76 -0.92
N GLY A 75 -8.39 -7.60 -1.18
CA GLY A 75 -9.13 -6.37 -1.47
C GLY A 75 -9.99 -6.49 -2.73
N ASN A 76 -9.48 -7.11 -3.79
CA ASN A 76 -10.25 -7.40 -5.00
C ASN A 76 -11.42 -8.34 -4.72
N PHE A 77 -11.20 -9.43 -3.98
CA PHE A 77 -12.27 -10.34 -3.57
C PHE A 77 -13.34 -9.61 -2.77
N ALA A 78 -12.95 -8.85 -1.76
CA ALA A 78 -13.85 -8.10 -0.91
C ALA A 78 -14.67 -7.08 -1.72
N THR A 79 -14.02 -6.33 -2.60
CA THR A 79 -14.71 -5.32 -3.43
C THR A 79 -15.59 -5.92 -4.51
N ILE A 80 -15.27 -7.08 -5.06
CA ILE A 80 -16.15 -7.84 -5.97
C ILE A 80 -17.47 -8.19 -5.26
N ILE A 81 -17.40 -8.72 -4.02
CA ILE A 81 -18.59 -9.01 -3.22
C ILE A 81 -19.38 -7.74 -2.92
N GLY A 82 -18.69 -6.67 -2.47
CA GLY A 82 -19.30 -5.37 -2.21
C GLY A 82 -19.98 -4.77 -3.46
N THR A 83 -19.32 -4.85 -4.61
CA THR A 83 -19.86 -4.38 -5.89
C THR A 83 -21.12 -5.16 -6.32
N ARG A 84 -21.09 -6.49 -6.17
CA ARG A 84 -22.29 -7.31 -6.44
C ARG A 84 -23.45 -6.95 -5.52
N TYR A 85 -23.17 -6.71 -4.24
CA TYR A 85 -24.18 -6.25 -3.29
C TYR A 85 -24.78 -4.91 -3.73
N ILE A 86 -23.95 -3.94 -4.13
CA ILE A 86 -24.42 -2.64 -4.65
C ILE A 86 -25.33 -2.84 -5.86
N LEU A 87 -24.86 -3.60 -6.87
CA LEU A 87 -25.62 -3.81 -8.12
C LEU A 87 -26.93 -4.57 -7.92
N SER A 88 -27.05 -5.41 -6.89
CA SER A 88 -28.28 -6.14 -6.59
C SER A 88 -29.32 -5.34 -5.79
N HIS A 89 -28.90 -4.28 -5.08
CA HIS A 89 -29.77 -3.50 -4.20
C HIS A 89 -30.05 -2.08 -4.71
N VAL A 90 -29.24 -1.55 -5.61
CA VAL A 90 -29.51 -0.24 -6.23
C VAL A 90 -30.47 -0.44 -7.39
N GLN A 91 -31.62 0.22 -7.33
CA GLN A 91 -32.68 0.18 -8.34
C GLN A 91 -32.94 1.59 -8.89
N ASP A 92 -33.48 1.64 -10.11
CA ASP A 92 -33.86 2.90 -10.74
C ASP A 92 -34.95 3.61 -9.90
N GLY A 93 -34.76 4.91 -9.66
CA GLY A 93 -35.71 5.71 -8.87
C GLY A 93 -35.39 5.80 -7.36
N MET A 94 -34.34 5.13 -6.87
CA MET A 94 -33.88 5.30 -5.50
C MET A 94 -33.36 6.72 -5.25
N SER A 95 -33.66 7.27 -4.05
CA SER A 95 -33.07 8.54 -3.60
C SER A 95 -31.57 8.37 -3.30
N ASN A 96 -30.80 9.46 -3.43
CA ASN A 96 -29.36 9.44 -3.10
C ASN A 96 -29.10 8.95 -1.67
N GLY A 97 -29.98 9.26 -0.71
CA GLY A 97 -29.85 8.78 0.67
C GLY A 97 -29.98 7.27 0.81
N GLN A 98 -30.88 6.63 0.04
CA GLN A 98 -31.02 5.17 0.01
C GLN A 98 -29.78 4.51 -0.61
N ILE A 99 -29.27 5.08 -1.71
CA ILE A 99 -28.05 4.58 -2.38
C ILE A 99 -26.84 4.69 -1.43
N ILE A 100 -26.70 5.80 -0.70
CA ILE A 100 -25.64 5.95 0.32
C ILE A 100 -25.77 4.88 1.42
N GLY A 101 -27.00 4.53 1.83
CA GLY A 101 -27.24 3.44 2.77
C GLY A 101 -26.75 2.09 2.24
N VAL A 102 -26.98 1.79 0.96
CA VAL A 102 -26.44 0.57 0.30
C VAL A 102 -24.92 0.59 0.28
N PHE A 103 -24.29 1.74 -0.01
CA PHE A 103 -22.84 1.88 0.01
C PHE A 103 -22.26 1.64 1.40
N PHE A 104 -22.92 2.16 2.44
CA PHE A 104 -22.47 1.94 3.83
C PHE A 104 -22.45 0.44 4.17
N VAL A 105 -23.50 -0.30 3.83
CA VAL A 105 -23.54 -1.77 4.03
C VAL A 105 -22.46 -2.46 3.19
N ALA A 106 -22.24 -2.06 1.95
CA ALA A 106 -21.19 -2.62 1.11
C ALA A 106 -19.79 -2.39 1.71
N ILE A 107 -19.53 -1.20 2.26
CA ILE A 107 -18.27 -0.89 2.96
C ILE A 107 -18.09 -1.80 4.19
N LEU A 108 -19.17 -2.02 4.98
CA LEU A 108 -19.11 -2.94 6.11
C LEU A 108 -18.79 -4.37 5.68
N ILE A 109 -19.42 -4.86 4.59
CA ILE A 109 -19.12 -6.19 4.04
C ILE A 109 -17.64 -6.29 3.65
N VAL A 110 -17.12 -5.29 2.94
CA VAL A 110 -15.72 -5.25 2.51
C VAL A 110 -14.77 -5.24 3.70
N CYS A 111 -15.05 -4.43 4.73
CA CYS A 111 -14.24 -4.40 5.95
C CYS A 111 -14.29 -5.72 6.73
N LEU A 112 -15.45 -6.39 6.78
CA LEU A 112 -15.59 -7.70 7.45
C LEU A 112 -14.80 -8.79 6.70
N ILE A 113 -14.83 -8.79 5.37
CA ILE A 113 -14.02 -9.72 4.56
C ILE A 113 -12.54 -9.43 4.75
N GLY A 114 -12.12 -8.17 4.77
CA GLY A 114 -10.75 -7.78 5.08
C GLY A 114 -10.30 -8.25 6.48
N ALA A 115 -11.15 -8.04 7.49
CA ALA A 115 -10.88 -8.52 8.84
C ALA A 115 -10.77 -10.06 8.89
N PHE A 116 -11.64 -10.77 8.19
CA PHE A 116 -11.62 -12.23 8.10
C PHE A 116 -10.32 -12.73 7.43
N GLY A 117 -9.91 -12.11 6.32
CA GLY A 117 -8.63 -12.42 5.66
C GLY A 117 -7.45 -12.19 6.59
N GLY A 118 -7.42 -11.06 7.30
CA GLY A 118 -6.39 -10.74 8.27
C GLY A 118 -6.33 -11.72 9.44
N VAL A 119 -7.48 -12.21 9.91
CA VAL A 119 -7.52 -13.28 10.92
C VAL A 119 -6.89 -14.57 10.38
N ILE A 120 -7.23 -14.97 9.16
CA ILE A 120 -6.66 -16.19 8.53
C ILE A 120 -5.14 -16.04 8.42
N ASN A 121 -4.64 -14.98 7.80
CA ASN A 121 -3.20 -14.72 7.66
C ASN A 121 -2.51 -14.71 9.03
N GLY A 122 -3.09 -13.98 9.98
CA GLY A 122 -2.55 -13.88 11.33
C GLY A 122 -2.48 -15.23 12.05
N LEU A 123 -3.47 -16.10 11.91
CA LEU A 123 -3.49 -17.44 12.52
C LEU A 123 -2.49 -18.39 11.84
N LEU A 124 -2.40 -18.38 10.50
CA LEU A 124 -1.42 -19.19 9.76
C LEU A 124 0.01 -18.87 10.22
N ILE A 125 0.31 -17.61 10.45
CA ILE A 125 1.64 -17.15 10.85
C ILE A 125 1.88 -17.36 12.34
N SER A 126 0.92 -17.03 13.20
CA SER A 126 1.12 -17.02 14.65
C SER A 126 0.96 -18.40 15.29
N LYS A 127 -0.01 -19.20 14.83
CA LYS A 127 -0.35 -20.50 15.42
C LYS A 127 0.29 -21.68 14.70
N LEU A 128 0.28 -21.64 13.36
CA LEU A 128 0.88 -22.71 12.57
C LEU A 128 2.38 -22.49 12.31
N GLY A 129 2.90 -21.30 12.64
CA GLY A 129 4.32 -20.98 12.48
C GLY A 129 4.80 -20.88 11.03
N ILE A 130 3.87 -20.70 10.08
CA ILE A 130 4.21 -20.58 8.66
C ILE A 130 4.92 -19.25 8.45
N PRO A 131 6.05 -19.21 7.70
CA PRO A 131 6.71 -17.96 7.37
C PRO A 131 5.75 -16.98 6.67
N PRO A 132 5.74 -15.68 7.07
CA PRO A 132 4.74 -14.71 6.60
C PRO A 132 4.61 -14.63 5.08
N VAL A 133 5.74 -14.56 4.36
CA VAL A 133 5.76 -14.46 2.90
C VAL A 133 5.10 -15.70 2.24
N ILE A 134 5.38 -16.89 2.76
CA ILE A 134 4.81 -18.13 2.20
C ILE A 134 3.31 -18.20 2.45
N ALA A 135 2.87 -17.88 3.68
CA ALA A 135 1.45 -17.86 4.04
C ALA A 135 0.66 -16.88 3.17
N THR A 136 1.17 -15.65 3.03
CA THR A 136 0.46 -14.59 2.31
C THR A 136 0.47 -14.77 0.79
N ILE A 137 1.55 -15.34 0.19
CA ILE A 137 1.54 -15.72 -1.23
C ILE A 137 0.51 -16.82 -1.50
N ALA A 138 0.43 -17.83 -0.65
CA ALA A 138 -0.58 -18.89 -0.79
C ALA A 138 -2.00 -18.28 -0.69
N MET A 139 -2.25 -17.42 0.28
CA MET A 139 -3.53 -16.74 0.44
C MET A 139 -3.85 -15.77 -0.72
N GLN A 140 -2.85 -15.12 -1.30
CA GLN A 140 -3.01 -14.33 -2.53
C GLN A 140 -3.63 -15.17 -3.65
N MET A 141 -3.10 -16.39 -3.87
CA MET A 141 -3.65 -17.31 -4.90
C MET A 141 -5.05 -17.78 -4.58
N VAL A 142 -5.35 -18.02 -3.29
CA VAL A 142 -6.72 -18.39 -2.84
C VAL A 142 -7.69 -17.26 -3.16
N TRP A 143 -7.38 -16.01 -2.79
CA TRP A 143 -8.26 -14.87 -3.03
C TRP A 143 -8.44 -14.58 -4.53
N LEU A 144 -7.37 -14.70 -5.33
CA LEU A 144 -7.44 -14.58 -6.78
C LEU A 144 -8.34 -15.67 -7.38
N GLY A 145 -8.15 -16.93 -6.97
CA GLY A 145 -8.96 -18.05 -7.45
C GLY A 145 -10.44 -17.89 -7.10
N LEU A 146 -10.76 -17.48 -5.85
CA LEU A 146 -12.14 -17.21 -5.44
C LEU A 146 -12.74 -16.04 -6.23
N SER A 147 -11.99 -14.96 -6.42
CA SER A 147 -12.43 -13.79 -7.21
C SER A 147 -12.75 -14.19 -8.65
N THR A 148 -11.84 -14.92 -9.29
CA THR A 148 -12.00 -15.40 -10.68
C THR A 148 -13.15 -16.40 -10.79
N GLY A 149 -13.29 -17.32 -9.83
CA GLY A 149 -14.38 -18.30 -9.80
C GLY A 149 -15.75 -17.65 -9.67
N ILE A 150 -15.89 -16.61 -8.84
CA ILE A 150 -17.15 -15.88 -8.70
C ILE A 150 -17.47 -15.05 -9.94
N THR A 151 -16.46 -14.43 -10.57
CA THR A 151 -16.67 -13.52 -11.72
C THR A 151 -16.61 -14.21 -13.07
N ASN A 152 -16.24 -15.49 -13.13
CA ASN A 152 -15.87 -16.19 -14.36
C ASN A 152 -14.76 -15.47 -15.16
N GLY A 153 -13.88 -14.72 -14.45
CA GLY A 153 -12.83 -13.90 -15.04
C GLY A 153 -13.32 -12.59 -15.68
N GLU A 154 -14.62 -12.29 -15.61
CA GLU A 154 -15.20 -11.09 -16.19
C GLU A 154 -15.02 -9.86 -15.28
N THR A 155 -14.98 -8.69 -15.91
CA THR A 155 -14.95 -7.41 -15.21
C THR A 155 -16.39 -6.98 -14.87
N ILE A 156 -16.65 -6.66 -13.60
CA ILE A 156 -17.95 -6.15 -13.16
C ILE A 156 -17.93 -4.62 -13.28
N SER A 157 -18.72 -4.08 -14.21
CA SER A 157 -18.85 -2.63 -14.41
C SER A 157 -19.88 -2.02 -13.45
N LEU A 158 -19.55 -0.83 -12.92
CA LEU A 158 -20.43 -0.01 -12.07
C LEU A 158 -21.15 1.10 -12.82
N ASN A 159 -21.16 1.09 -14.16
CA ASN A 159 -21.80 2.11 -14.99
C ASN A 159 -23.29 2.32 -14.66
N LYS A 160 -23.96 1.31 -14.09
CA LYS A 160 -25.37 1.40 -13.63
C LYS A 160 -25.53 2.23 -12.36
N VAL A 161 -24.45 2.54 -11.65
CA VAL A 161 -24.46 3.29 -10.38
C VAL A 161 -23.48 4.45 -10.47
N PRO A 162 -23.80 5.52 -11.24
CA PRO A 162 -22.90 6.66 -11.49
C PRO A 162 -22.40 7.31 -10.21
N LEU A 163 -23.23 7.35 -9.16
CA LEU A 163 -22.89 7.94 -7.87
C LEU A 163 -21.65 7.28 -7.24
N TYR A 164 -21.38 5.99 -7.52
CA TYR A 164 -20.17 5.32 -7.02
C TYR A 164 -18.90 5.80 -7.71
N ALA A 165 -18.96 6.00 -9.03
CA ALA A 165 -17.85 6.59 -9.78
C ALA A 165 -17.61 8.05 -9.39
N GLU A 166 -18.68 8.79 -9.08
CA GLU A 166 -18.58 10.16 -8.58
C GLU A 166 -17.76 10.25 -7.29
N ILE A 167 -17.86 9.27 -6.39
CA ILE A 167 -17.04 9.24 -5.16
C ILE A 167 -15.54 9.26 -5.50
N GLY A 168 -15.10 8.46 -6.49
CA GLY A 168 -13.69 8.41 -6.92
C GLY A 168 -13.19 9.69 -7.58
N HIS A 169 -14.10 10.47 -8.20
CA HIS A 169 -13.76 11.65 -8.99
C HIS A 169 -14.28 12.97 -8.39
N SER A 170 -15.05 12.90 -7.28
CA SER A 170 -15.61 14.09 -6.65
C SER A 170 -14.53 14.99 -6.04
N MET A 171 -14.80 16.28 -6.09
CA MET A 171 -13.95 17.32 -5.50
C MET A 171 -14.69 18.07 -4.42
N ILE A 172 -14.17 18.05 -3.22
CA ILE A 172 -14.65 18.83 -2.10
C ILE A 172 -14.15 20.26 -2.27
N PHE A 173 -15.03 21.24 -2.14
CA PHE A 173 -14.74 22.66 -2.37
C PHE A 173 -14.14 22.96 -3.77
N GLY A 174 -14.32 22.05 -4.75
CA GLY A 174 -13.83 22.23 -6.11
C GLY A 174 -12.33 21.99 -6.35
N PHE A 175 -11.53 21.69 -5.30
CA PHE A 175 -10.08 21.52 -5.42
C PHE A 175 -9.49 20.32 -4.65
N ILE A 176 -10.17 19.75 -3.64
CA ILE A 176 -9.68 18.60 -2.88
C ILE A 176 -10.40 17.34 -3.37
N PRO A 177 -9.69 16.34 -3.95
CA PRO A 177 -10.31 15.05 -4.29
C PRO A 177 -10.80 14.33 -3.03
N PHE A 178 -12.02 13.77 -3.07
CA PHE A 178 -12.57 13.02 -1.95
C PHE A 178 -11.71 11.82 -1.51
N PRO A 179 -11.11 11.04 -2.44
CA PRO A 179 -10.16 9.99 -2.06
C PRO A 179 -8.97 10.50 -1.25
N LEU A 180 -8.48 11.72 -1.53
CA LEU A 180 -7.38 12.34 -0.78
C LEU A 180 -7.78 12.61 0.68
N LEU A 181 -9.03 13.03 0.93
CA LEU A 181 -9.52 13.22 2.30
C LEU A 181 -9.52 11.90 3.08
N ILE A 182 -9.99 10.81 2.45
CA ILE A 182 -9.97 9.47 3.07
C ILE A 182 -8.53 9.05 3.39
N PHE A 183 -7.59 9.24 2.45
CA PHE A 183 -6.18 8.96 2.68
C PHE A 183 -5.63 9.75 3.87
N VAL A 184 -5.88 11.06 3.95
CA VAL A 184 -5.40 11.91 5.05
C VAL A 184 -5.99 11.47 6.39
N ILE A 185 -7.27 11.14 6.44
CA ILE A 185 -7.92 10.64 7.67
C ILE A 185 -7.25 9.34 8.13
N ILE A 186 -7.11 8.36 7.23
CA ILE A 186 -6.48 7.05 7.56
C ILE A 186 -5.02 7.24 7.96
N PHE A 187 -4.28 8.10 7.26
CA PHE A 187 -2.89 8.40 7.58
C PHE A 187 -2.74 9.02 8.98
N VAL A 188 -3.59 9.99 9.33
CA VAL A 188 -3.57 10.62 10.65
C VAL A 188 -3.98 9.64 11.73
N LEU A 189 -5.02 8.83 11.51
CA LEU A 189 -5.43 7.79 12.47
C LEU A 189 -4.31 6.76 12.69
N ALA A 190 -3.67 6.28 11.63
CA ALA A 190 -2.53 5.36 11.71
C ALA A 190 -1.36 6.00 12.48
N TYR A 191 -1.05 7.28 12.21
CA TYR A 191 -0.02 8.02 12.95
C TYR A 191 -0.35 8.11 14.43
N LEU A 192 -1.59 8.43 14.80
CA LEU A 192 -2.02 8.52 16.19
C LEU A 192 -1.94 7.14 16.88
N VAL A 193 -2.39 6.08 16.21
CA VAL A 193 -2.31 4.70 16.72
C VAL A 193 -0.86 4.30 16.96
N LEU A 194 0.03 4.51 16.01
CA LEU A 194 1.43 4.09 16.13
C LEU A 194 2.21 4.91 17.17
N LYS A 195 1.91 6.21 17.30
CA LYS A 195 2.70 7.10 18.16
C LYS A 195 2.18 7.23 19.58
N TYR A 196 0.85 7.16 19.78
CA TYR A 196 0.22 7.51 21.05
C TYR A 196 -0.52 6.36 21.74
N THR A 197 -0.48 5.13 21.18
CA THR A 197 -1.13 3.99 21.82
C THR A 197 -0.14 2.93 22.25
N THR A 198 -0.50 2.18 23.30
CA THR A 198 0.25 1.02 23.77
C THR A 198 0.35 -0.09 22.71
N TYR A 199 -0.60 -0.13 21.75
CA TYR A 199 -0.54 -1.04 20.61
C TYR A 199 0.67 -0.72 19.72
N GLY A 200 0.86 0.56 19.36
CA GLY A 200 1.99 0.99 18.54
C GLY A 200 3.33 0.65 19.17
N GLU A 201 3.51 0.95 20.48
CA GLU A 201 4.72 0.60 21.21
C GLU A 201 5.00 -0.92 21.17
N LYS A 202 3.99 -1.74 21.48
CA LYS A 202 4.11 -3.21 21.42
C LYS A 202 4.41 -3.71 20.02
N LEU A 203 3.86 -3.08 18.98
CA LEU A 203 4.11 -3.41 17.58
C LEU A 203 5.60 -3.23 17.23
N TYR A 204 6.18 -2.09 17.56
CA TYR A 204 7.62 -1.82 17.36
C TYR A 204 8.50 -2.79 18.16
N MET A 205 8.15 -3.09 19.42
CA MET A 205 8.88 -4.05 20.25
C MET A 205 8.84 -5.46 19.65
N CYS A 206 7.67 -5.92 19.20
CA CYS A 206 7.51 -7.22 18.54
C CYS A 206 8.30 -7.29 17.22
N GLY A 207 8.30 -6.21 16.44
CA GLY A 207 9.05 -6.14 15.18
C GLY A 207 10.56 -6.17 15.40
N THR A 208 11.07 -5.52 16.44
CA THR A 208 12.50 -5.51 16.74
C THR A 208 13.00 -6.88 17.20
N ASN A 209 12.30 -7.53 18.14
CA ASN A 209 12.66 -8.85 18.62
C ASN A 209 11.46 -9.55 19.27
N ARG A 210 10.85 -10.50 18.55
CA ARG A 210 9.68 -11.27 19.03
C ARG A 210 9.96 -12.05 20.31
N LYS A 211 11.17 -12.64 20.46
CA LYS A 211 11.53 -13.41 21.66
C LYS A 211 11.61 -12.49 22.87
N ALA A 212 12.31 -11.37 22.76
CA ALA A 212 12.40 -10.38 23.83
C ALA A 212 11.03 -9.81 24.22
N ALA A 213 10.17 -9.48 23.23
CA ALA A 213 8.80 -9.03 23.47
C ALA A 213 7.97 -10.05 24.25
N ARG A 214 8.11 -11.37 23.94
CA ARG A 214 7.45 -12.44 24.69
C ARG A 214 7.93 -12.56 26.14
N PHE A 215 9.22 -12.36 26.39
CA PHE A 215 9.76 -12.29 27.76
C PHE A 215 9.25 -11.07 28.54
N SER A 216 8.89 -9.99 27.84
CA SER A 216 8.24 -8.81 28.43
C SER A 216 6.72 -8.97 28.58
N ALA A 217 6.21 -10.21 28.63
CA ALA A 217 4.79 -10.55 28.76
C ALA A 217 3.87 -10.02 27.63
N ILE A 218 4.42 -9.68 26.46
CA ILE A 218 3.62 -9.29 25.30
C ILE A 218 3.15 -10.56 24.58
N ASN A 219 1.84 -10.67 24.37
CA ASN A 219 1.27 -11.76 23.58
C ASN A 219 1.54 -11.51 22.08
N THR A 220 2.66 -12.03 21.59
CA THR A 220 3.12 -11.83 20.21
C THR A 220 2.16 -12.46 19.18
N ASP A 221 1.49 -13.55 19.52
CA ASP A 221 0.54 -14.22 18.64
C ASP A 221 -0.68 -13.33 18.39
N ARG A 222 -1.24 -12.75 19.47
CA ARG A 222 -2.32 -11.79 19.38
C ARG A 222 -1.90 -10.52 18.61
N MET A 223 -0.67 -10.05 18.81
CA MET A 223 -0.14 -8.89 18.08
C MET A 223 -0.11 -9.16 16.57
N ILE A 224 0.32 -10.36 16.15
CA ILE A 224 0.33 -10.74 14.73
C ILE A 224 -1.09 -10.68 14.15
N VAL A 225 -2.04 -11.40 14.79
CA VAL A 225 -3.42 -11.45 14.29
C VAL A 225 -4.04 -10.05 14.19
N VAL A 226 -3.95 -9.25 15.26
CA VAL A 226 -4.53 -7.89 15.29
C VAL A 226 -3.89 -7.00 14.22
N THR A 227 -2.57 -7.12 14.01
CA THR A 227 -1.86 -6.32 13.00
C THR A 227 -2.33 -6.67 11.59
N PHE A 228 -2.46 -7.94 11.25
CA PHE A 228 -2.98 -8.36 9.94
C PHE A 228 -4.43 -7.91 9.75
N VAL A 229 -5.29 -8.01 10.78
CA VAL A 229 -6.67 -7.51 10.72
C VAL A 229 -6.71 -6.01 10.42
N ILE A 230 -5.93 -5.20 11.14
CA ILE A 230 -5.87 -3.75 10.90
C ILE A 230 -5.35 -3.45 9.50
N ALA A 231 -4.27 -4.11 9.08
CA ALA A 231 -3.64 -3.92 7.78
C ALA A 231 -4.60 -4.24 6.63
N ASP A 232 -5.23 -5.42 6.68
CA ASP A 232 -6.10 -5.92 5.62
C ASP A 232 -7.40 -5.11 5.51
N VAL A 233 -7.98 -4.67 6.64
CA VAL A 233 -9.13 -3.75 6.62
C VAL A 233 -8.76 -2.43 5.94
N ILE A 234 -7.62 -1.83 6.28
CA ILE A 234 -7.17 -0.59 5.66
C ILE A 234 -6.90 -0.80 4.16
N CYS A 235 -6.26 -1.92 3.79
CA CYS A 235 -6.01 -2.24 2.38
C CYS A 235 -7.31 -2.45 1.60
N CYS A 236 -8.32 -3.08 2.17
CA CYS A 236 -9.65 -3.23 1.56
C CYS A 236 -10.35 -1.89 1.34
N ILE A 237 -10.17 -0.90 2.23
CA ILE A 237 -10.66 0.46 2.01
C ILE A 237 -9.91 1.11 0.82
N GLY A 238 -8.60 0.88 0.68
CA GLY A 238 -7.85 1.30 -0.51
C GLY A 238 -8.36 0.66 -1.80
N SER A 239 -8.75 -0.62 -1.76
CA SER A 239 -9.36 -1.32 -2.90
C SER A 239 -10.73 -0.76 -3.27
N LEU A 240 -11.55 -0.31 -2.29
CA LEU A 240 -12.81 0.39 -2.58
C LEU A 240 -12.56 1.70 -3.34
N LEU A 241 -11.53 2.46 -2.96
CA LEU A 241 -11.14 3.67 -3.69
C LEU A 241 -10.68 3.33 -5.11
N MET A 242 -9.89 2.28 -5.29
CA MET A 242 -9.45 1.80 -6.60
C MET A 242 -10.64 1.44 -7.50
N VAL A 243 -11.61 0.67 -7.00
CA VAL A 243 -12.83 0.30 -7.75
C VAL A 243 -13.66 1.54 -8.10
N SER A 244 -13.76 2.53 -7.22
CA SER A 244 -14.44 3.79 -7.47
C SER A 244 -13.76 4.62 -8.57
N THR A 245 -12.42 4.66 -8.58
CA THR A 245 -11.62 5.38 -9.60
C THR A 245 -11.70 4.67 -10.96
N LEU A 246 -11.62 3.32 -10.97
CA LEU A 246 -11.69 2.51 -12.20
C LEU A 246 -13.12 2.29 -12.70
N ASN A 247 -14.14 2.61 -11.88
CA ASN A 247 -15.56 2.33 -12.12
C ASN A 247 -15.85 0.86 -12.48
N SER A 248 -15.02 -0.04 -11.98
CA SER A 248 -15.12 -1.48 -12.25
C SER A 248 -14.37 -2.30 -11.21
N ALA A 249 -14.86 -3.51 -10.95
CA ALA A 249 -14.21 -4.50 -10.10
C ALA A 249 -13.76 -5.70 -10.95
N LYS A 250 -12.50 -6.09 -10.82
CA LYS A 250 -11.88 -7.22 -11.52
C LYS A 250 -10.98 -8.01 -10.59
N ALA A 251 -10.87 -9.32 -10.80
CA ALA A 251 -10.14 -10.23 -9.92
C ALA A 251 -8.62 -9.91 -9.80
N ASP A 252 -8.00 -9.46 -10.88
CA ASP A 252 -6.55 -9.17 -10.99
C ASP A 252 -6.22 -7.67 -11.00
N SER A 253 -7.16 -6.79 -10.63
CA SER A 253 -6.91 -5.34 -10.57
C SER A 253 -5.76 -5.03 -9.61
N GLY A 254 -4.85 -4.15 -10.03
CA GLY A 254 -3.78 -3.68 -9.17
C GLY A 254 -2.73 -4.73 -8.79
N GLU A 255 -2.57 -5.84 -9.52
CA GLU A 255 -1.55 -6.86 -9.24
C GLU A 255 -0.15 -6.26 -9.07
N SER A 256 0.21 -5.29 -9.90
CA SER A 256 1.49 -4.57 -9.81
C SER A 256 1.62 -3.70 -8.55
N TYR A 257 0.54 -3.44 -7.81
CA TYR A 257 0.57 -2.62 -6.59
C TYR A 257 1.33 -3.30 -5.47
N VAL A 258 1.37 -4.63 -5.42
CA VAL A 258 2.16 -5.37 -4.41
C VAL A 258 3.62 -4.90 -4.45
N MET A 259 4.26 -4.97 -5.61
CA MET A 259 5.66 -4.54 -5.77
C MET A 259 5.84 -3.03 -5.61
N LYS A 260 4.89 -2.23 -6.11
CA LYS A 260 4.88 -0.77 -5.96
C LYS A 260 4.84 -0.36 -4.48
N ILE A 261 4.00 -1.00 -3.67
CA ILE A 261 3.83 -0.70 -2.24
C ILE A 261 5.06 -1.13 -1.44
N ILE A 262 5.61 -2.32 -1.72
CA ILE A 262 6.87 -2.76 -1.11
C ILE A 262 8.00 -1.76 -1.41
N LEU A 263 8.13 -1.31 -2.66
CA LEU A 263 9.11 -0.30 -3.05
C LEU A 263 8.93 1.01 -2.26
N ILE A 264 7.70 1.49 -2.11
CA ILE A 264 7.39 2.71 -1.35
C ILE A 264 7.81 2.55 0.11
N LEU A 265 7.50 1.43 0.75
CA LEU A 265 7.85 1.16 2.15
C LEU A 265 9.37 1.10 2.35
N VAL A 266 10.06 0.36 1.50
CA VAL A 266 11.53 0.25 1.56
C VAL A 266 12.19 1.61 1.30
N LEU A 267 11.69 2.38 0.34
CA LEU A 267 12.16 3.74 0.05
C LEU A 267 11.94 4.68 1.25
N ALA A 268 10.84 4.53 1.99
CA ALA A 268 10.58 5.27 3.24
C ALA A 268 11.51 4.86 4.40
N GLY A 269 12.32 3.82 4.23
CA GLY A 269 13.15 3.24 5.29
C GLY A 269 12.38 2.33 6.25
N ILE A 270 11.22 1.83 5.82
CA ILE A 270 10.42 0.84 6.54
C ILE A 270 10.77 -0.52 5.95
N LEU A 271 11.70 -1.21 6.59
CA LEU A 271 12.26 -2.45 6.08
C LEU A 271 11.48 -3.67 6.59
N PRO A 272 11.48 -4.77 5.83
CA PRO A 272 10.77 -5.99 6.23
C PRO A 272 11.36 -6.71 7.44
N ASP A 273 12.55 -6.27 7.89
CA ASP A 273 13.18 -6.78 9.13
C ASP A 273 12.39 -6.41 10.40
N GLY A 274 11.50 -5.42 10.30
CA GLY A 274 10.63 -4.97 11.39
C GLY A 274 11.27 -4.00 12.37
N GLY A 275 10.46 -3.50 13.32
CA GLY A 275 10.90 -2.66 14.44
C GLY A 275 11.28 -1.22 14.08
N ILE A 276 11.29 -0.86 12.81
CA ILE A 276 11.70 0.47 12.34
C ILE A 276 10.68 1.01 11.34
N GLY A 277 10.31 2.28 11.48
CA GLY A 277 9.45 2.96 10.51
C GLY A 277 9.08 4.36 10.98
N LYS A 278 9.27 5.36 10.10
CA LYS A 278 8.85 6.75 10.33
C LYS A 278 7.77 7.13 9.34
N MET A 279 6.56 7.38 9.81
CA MET A 279 5.44 7.77 8.93
C MET A 279 5.71 9.04 8.12
N GLY A 280 6.51 9.99 8.63
CA GLY A 280 6.84 11.20 7.89
C GLY A 280 7.53 10.94 6.55
N ASN A 281 8.37 9.90 6.48
CA ASN A 281 9.05 9.52 5.24
C ASN A 281 8.10 8.88 4.21
N LEU A 282 7.01 8.27 4.70
CA LEU A 282 6.06 7.54 3.85
C LEU A 282 5.39 8.46 2.83
N ILE A 283 4.99 9.67 3.25
CA ILE A 283 4.37 10.65 2.35
C ILE A 283 5.31 11.00 1.18
N PHE A 284 6.58 11.28 1.49
CA PHE A 284 7.57 11.60 0.45
C PHE A 284 7.77 10.41 -0.51
N SER A 285 7.85 9.19 0.01
CA SER A 285 8.04 7.99 -0.80
C SER A 285 6.83 7.73 -1.71
N ILE A 286 5.60 7.88 -1.20
CA ILE A 286 4.37 7.78 -2.00
C ILE A 286 4.39 8.80 -3.13
N LEU A 287 4.70 10.06 -2.83
CA LEU A 287 4.74 11.13 -3.84
C LEU A 287 5.82 10.88 -4.89
N ILE A 288 7.02 10.45 -4.50
CA ILE A 288 8.11 10.12 -5.42
C ILE A 288 7.67 9.06 -6.42
N ILE A 289 7.13 7.95 -5.94
CA ILE A 289 6.71 6.84 -6.80
C ILE A 289 5.52 7.24 -7.66
N GLN A 290 4.61 8.06 -7.17
CA GLN A 290 3.51 8.58 -7.99
C GLN A 290 4.01 9.52 -9.09
N VAL A 291 4.95 10.40 -8.80
CA VAL A 291 5.57 11.28 -9.82
C VAL A 291 6.29 10.44 -10.88
N ILE A 292 7.02 9.39 -10.47
CA ILE A 292 7.67 8.46 -11.41
C ILE A 292 6.63 7.76 -12.27
N THR A 293 5.56 7.20 -11.66
CA THR A 293 4.48 6.53 -12.40
C THR A 293 3.85 7.45 -13.44
N SER A 294 3.48 8.67 -13.02
CA SER A 294 2.87 9.66 -13.92
C SER A 294 3.83 10.15 -14.98
N GLY A 295 5.11 10.35 -14.63
CA GLY A 295 6.15 10.77 -15.56
C GLY A 295 6.43 9.73 -16.64
N VAL A 296 6.49 8.45 -16.26
CA VAL A 296 6.67 7.33 -17.23
C VAL A 296 5.50 7.26 -18.21
N ASN A 297 4.28 7.47 -17.75
CA ASN A 297 3.08 7.47 -18.60
C ASN A 297 3.02 8.63 -19.61
N MET A 298 3.90 9.65 -19.50
CA MET A 298 4.01 10.72 -20.48
C MET A 298 4.79 10.32 -21.75
N PHE A 299 5.46 9.16 -21.70
CA PHE A 299 6.18 8.66 -22.86
C PHE A 299 5.30 7.67 -23.63
N SER A 300 4.89 8.04 -24.84
CA SER A 300 4.02 7.24 -25.71
C SER A 300 4.58 5.86 -26.09
N ASN A 301 5.90 5.70 -26.00
CA ASN A 301 6.59 4.45 -26.32
C ASN A 301 6.68 3.46 -25.13
N LEU A 302 6.21 3.88 -23.93
CA LEU A 302 6.21 3.08 -22.73
C LEU A 302 4.78 2.62 -22.42
N ASN A 303 4.59 1.31 -22.34
CA ASN A 303 3.32 0.69 -21.97
C ASN A 303 3.29 0.37 -20.47
N THR A 304 2.13 0.03 -19.95
CA THR A 304 1.91 -0.36 -18.54
C THR A 304 2.87 -1.46 -18.05
N TYR A 305 3.30 -2.38 -18.94
CA TYR A 305 4.28 -3.42 -18.61
C TYR A 305 5.66 -2.88 -18.21
N HIS A 306 6.08 -1.75 -18.76
CA HIS A 306 7.34 -1.11 -18.39
C HIS A 306 7.32 -0.57 -16.95
N GLY A 307 6.13 -0.30 -16.40
CA GLY A 307 5.96 0.11 -15.01
C GLY A 307 6.49 -0.94 -14.04
N SER A 308 6.13 -2.21 -14.22
CA SER A 308 6.62 -3.32 -13.38
C SER A 308 8.13 -3.50 -13.44
N PHE A 309 8.74 -3.35 -14.63
CA PHE A 309 10.19 -3.38 -14.80
C PHE A 309 10.87 -2.22 -14.06
N ILE A 310 10.32 -1.01 -14.16
CA ILE A 310 10.83 0.19 -13.48
C ILE A 310 10.73 0.02 -11.95
N TYR A 311 9.60 -0.48 -11.44
CA TYR A 311 9.43 -0.70 -10.00
C TYR A 311 10.39 -1.76 -9.46
N GLY A 312 10.58 -2.87 -10.18
CA GLY A 312 11.56 -3.91 -9.81
C GLY A 312 12.99 -3.39 -9.82
N GLY A 313 13.39 -2.66 -10.87
CA GLY A 313 14.71 -2.05 -10.98
C GLY A 313 14.98 -1.03 -9.88
N LEU A 314 14.02 -0.13 -9.62
CA LEU A 314 14.12 0.83 -8.53
C LEU A 314 14.18 0.16 -7.15
N LEU A 315 13.43 -0.93 -6.94
CA LEU A 315 13.48 -1.69 -5.69
C LEU A 315 14.89 -2.22 -5.42
N ILE A 316 15.54 -2.80 -6.43
CA ILE A 316 16.91 -3.30 -6.31
C ILE A 316 17.88 -2.16 -5.97
N ILE A 317 17.78 -1.03 -6.68
CA ILE A 317 18.64 0.14 -6.44
C ILE A 317 18.44 0.66 -5.01
N VAL A 318 17.18 0.80 -4.56
CA VAL A 318 16.87 1.30 -3.21
C VAL A 318 17.35 0.34 -2.13
N LEU A 319 17.21 -0.98 -2.33
CA LEU A 319 17.73 -1.99 -1.40
C LEU A 319 19.26 -1.91 -1.28
N ILE A 320 19.97 -1.78 -2.40
CA ILE A 320 21.44 -1.59 -2.40
C ILE A 320 21.80 -0.32 -1.61
N LEU A 321 21.16 0.81 -1.91
CA LEU A 321 21.40 2.08 -1.20
C LEU A 321 21.08 1.98 0.30
N SER A 322 20.01 1.29 0.66
CA SER A 322 19.61 1.10 2.07
C SER A 322 20.66 0.31 2.87
N THR A 323 21.30 -0.66 2.24
CA THR A 323 22.39 -1.45 2.85
C THR A 323 23.61 -0.58 3.13
N PHE A 324 23.97 0.30 2.20
CA PHE A 324 25.06 1.27 2.41
C PHE A 324 24.75 2.28 3.54
N LEU A 325 23.50 2.72 3.66
CA LEU A 325 23.08 3.65 4.70
C LEU A 325 23.07 3.03 6.11
N LYS A 326 22.89 1.71 6.23
CA LYS A 326 22.97 0.98 7.51
C LYS A 326 24.42 0.83 8.01
N GLY A 327 25.42 1.17 7.20
CA GLY A 327 26.84 1.05 7.58
C GLY A 327 27.37 -0.39 7.57
N ASP A 328 26.60 -1.34 7.09
CA ASP A 328 27.07 -2.70 6.85
C ASP A 328 28.00 -2.67 5.65
N SER A 329 29.31 -2.77 5.91
CA SER A 329 30.30 -2.94 4.86
C SER A 329 29.88 -4.14 4.02
N PHE A 330 29.69 -3.92 2.74
CA PHE A 330 29.38 -4.98 1.77
C PHE A 330 30.54 -5.98 1.77
N LYS A 331 30.47 -6.99 2.63
CA LYS A 331 31.38 -8.13 2.55
C LYS A 331 30.86 -8.96 1.37
N PHE A 332 31.50 -8.77 0.20
CA PHE A 332 31.34 -9.73 -0.89
C PHE A 332 31.49 -11.13 -0.32
N PRO A 333 30.52 -12.03 -0.47
CA PRO A 333 30.73 -13.43 -0.16
C PRO A 333 31.98 -13.84 -0.94
N LYS A 334 32.96 -14.43 -0.24
CA LYS A 334 34.16 -14.96 -0.87
C LYS A 334 33.77 -16.18 -1.70
N LEU A 335 33.14 -15.95 -2.86
CA LEU A 335 32.68 -16.97 -3.80
C LEU A 335 33.84 -17.64 -4.56
N PHE A 336 35.08 -17.23 -4.31
CA PHE A 336 36.28 -17.83 -4.88
C PHE A 336 37.34 -18.07 -3.81
N LYS A 337 37.08 -18.95 -2.82
CA LYS A 337 38.16 -19.69 -2.25
C LYS A 337 38.41 -20.87 -3.19
N LYS A 338 39.48 -20.76 -4.00
CA LYS A 338 40.04 -21.84 -4.80
C LYS A 338 40.05 -23.11 -3.97
N ALA A 339 39.47 -24.16 -4.53
CA ALA A 339 39.88 -25.54 -4.28
C ALA A 339 41.32 -25.67 -4.77
N SER A 340 42.25 -25.63 -3.83
CA SER A 340 43.65 -26.07 -4.02
C SER A 340 44.07 -26.55 -2.64
N GLU A 341 43.82 -27.79 -2.38
CA GLU A 341 44.70 -28.79 -1.81
C GLU A 341 44.05 -30.16 -1.85
#